data_e87d3961d647949f0c5d8db0195e65fc
#
_entry.id   e87d3961d647949f0c5d8db0195e65fc
#
_cell.length_a   1.000
_cell.length_b   1.000
_cell.length_c   1.000
_cell.angle_alpha   90.00
_cell.angle_beta   90.00
_cell.angle_gamma   90.00
#
_symmetry.space_group_name_H-M   'P 1'
#
loop_
_entity.id
_entity.type
_entity.pdbx_description
1 polymer ?
#
loop_
_entity_poly.entity_id
_entity_poly.type
_entity_poly.pdbx_seq_one_letter_code
_entity_poly.pdbx_strand_id
1 'polypeptide(L)'
;IKVAWCGLCGTDVHKFQGKNGASVVIPPIILGHECSGIVTAVGDECEHFKPGDRGACDPSWGCGKCEWCKQGFPNFCEKRHGVAKGFAEYVYPPESNVYHIADSLDLEKAAFTEPLSCALHGMDLIHMESGKRVAMYGMGAIGSLMLQLIRLTGPRELIVIEREEEKRKLALELGATMAVTDQEIEEIAARENIDYVIECIGLKSTMEQAIEIAGKNAKVLLFGLGDPEQKVEFNQFKAYTKELSIYTSYLNPHTTRRAISLLESGAIDTDKIISAELNLEEMGEELKTLKNSRKEKLWCV
;
A
#
# COMPACT_ATOMS: atom_id res chain seq x y z
N ILE A 1 -9.07 10.71 18.87
CA ILE A 1 -8.15 9.60 19.07
C ILE A 1 -6.79 10.17 19.40
N LYS A 2 -6.17 9.74 20.50
CA LYS A 2 -4.75 9.96 20.74
C LYS A 2 -3.98 8.99 19.86
N VAL A 3 -3.18 9.53 18.94
CA VAL A 3 -2.37 8.72 18.02
C VAL A 3 -1.29 8.02 18.85
N ALA A 4 -1.16 6.72 18.67
CA ALA A 4 -0.10 5.93 19.26
C ALA A 4 1.01 5.68 18.22
N TRP A 5 0.61 5.39 16.98
CA TRP A 5 1.51 5.10 15.87
C TRP A 5 0.96 5.64 14.55
N CYS A 6 1.84 6.11 13.71
CA CYS A 6 1.51 6.55 12.36
C CYS A 6 2.62 6.17 11.38
N GLY A 7 2.30 5.42 10.35
CA GLY A 7 3.23 5.05 9.29
C GLY A 7 3.59 6.24 8.39
N LEU A 8 4.78 6.21 7.82
CA LEU A 8 5.25 7.18 6.82
C LEU A 8 5.13 6.60 5.41
N CYS A 9 4.25 7.18 4.62
CA CYS A 9 4.02 6.84 3.22
C CYS A 9 4.88 7.68 2.26
N GLY A 10 5.22 7.13 1.11
CA GLY A 10 5.82 7.90 0.00
C GLY A 10 4.98 9.12 -0.41
N THR A 11 3.66 9.05 -0.25
CA THR A 11 2.75 10.19 -0.46
C THR A 11 3.05 11.37 0.48
N ASP A 12 3.43 11.12 1.74
CA ASP A 12 3.80 12.17 2.68
C ASP A 12 5.09 12.86 2.26
N VAL A 13 6.07 12.08 1.79
CA VAL A 13 7.33 12.61 1.23
C VAL A 13 7.06 13.49 0.00
N HIS A 14 6.22 13.03 -0.93
CA HIS A 14 5.83 13.81 -2.11
C HIS A 14 5.14 15.13 -1.73
N LYS A 15 4.18 15.08 -0.80
CA LYS A 15 3.50 16.29 -0.29
C LYS A 15 4.44 17.24 0.42
N PHE A 16 5.37 16.73 1.21
CA PHE A 16 6.41 17.54 1.87
C PHE A 16 7.32 18.24 0.84
N GLN A 17 7.55 17.63 -0.30
CA GLN A 17 8.28 18.22 -1.43
C GLN A 17 7.46 19.25 -2.23
N GLY A 18 6.19 19.47 -1.87
CA GLY A 18 5.28 20.34 -2.62
C GLY A 18 4.81 19.75 -3.96
N LYS A 19 4.98 18.45 -4.18
CA LYS A 19 4.51 17.77 -5.38
C LYS A 19 3.01 17.51 -5.25
N ASN A 20 2.26 17.92 -6.26
CA ASN A 20 0.86 17.52 -6.39
C ASN A 20 0.79 16.05 -6.80
N GLY A 21 -0.08 15.30 -6.12
CA GLY A 21 -0.43 13.93 -6.49
C GLY A 21 -1.93 13.85 -6.84
N ALA A 22 -2.62 12.87 -6.29
CA ALA A 22 -4.08 12.74 -6.42
C ALA A 22 -4.87 13.90 -5.79
N SER A 23 -4.21 14.78 -5.02
CA SER A 23 -4.77 16.01 -4.46
C SER A 23 -3.75 17.14 -4.52
N VAL A 24 -4.23 18.38 -4.68
CA VAL A 24 -3.39 19.58 -4.62
C VAL A 24 -2.92 19.79 -3.18
N VAL A 25 -1.64 20.15 -3.03
CA VAL A 25 -1.03 20.45 -1.72
C VAL A 25 -1.11 21.96 -1.47
N ILE A 26 -1.85 22.36 -0.44
CA ILE A 26 -1.99 23.76 -0.03
C ILE A 26 -1.52 23.86 1.44
N PRO A 27 -0.30 24.33 1.71
CA PRO A 27 0.18 24.55 3.08
C PRO A 27 -0.59 25.66 3.82
N PRO A 28 -0.71 25.60 5.17
CA PRO A 28 -0.16 24.56 6.04
C PRO A 28 -1.00 23.28 6.06
N ILE A 29 -0.36 22.11 6.02
CA ILE A 29 -1.01 20.81 6.16
C ILE A 29 -0.30 19.95 7.20
N ILE A 30 -1.04 19.12 7.91
CA ILE A 30 -0.48 18.04 8.73
C ILE A 30 -0.47 16.78 7.88
N LEU A 31 0.68 16.10 7.83
CA LEU A 31 0.89 14.87 7.09
C LEU A 31 0.55 13.63 7.94
N GLY A 32 0.82 12.45 7.38
CA GLY A 32 0.52 11.17 8.03
C GLY A 32 -0.94 10.75 7.82
N HIS A 33 -1.15 9.49 7.48
CA HIS A 33 -2.49 8.96 7.21
C HIS A 33 -2.67 7.48 7.58
N GLU A 34 -1.61 6.82 8.02
CA GLU A 34 -1.59 5.41 8.39
C GLU A 34 -1.57 5.30 9.91
N CYS A 35 -2.67 5.64 10.60
CA CYS A 35 -2.64 5.81 12.06
C CYS A 35 -3.54 4.85 12.82
N SER A 36 -3.04 4.50 14.01
CA SER A 36 -3.73 3.77 15.05
C SER A 36 -3.62 4.49 16.39
N GLY A 37 -4.52 4.22 17.32
CA GLY A 37 -4.46 4.85 18.62
C GLY A 37 -5.64 4.49 19.53
N ILE A 38 -5.80 5.32 20.56
CA ILE A 38 -6.83 5.15 21.60
C ILE A 38 -7.81 6.31 21.54
N VAL A 39 -9.10 6.00 21.54
CA VAL A 39 -10.17 6.99 21.64
C VAL A 39 -10.09 7.67 23.00
N THR A 40 -9.95 9.00 23.03
CA THR A 40 -9.89 9.80 24.27
C THR A 40 -11.16 10.58 24.53
N ALA A 41 -11.88 10.93 23.46
CA ALA A 41 -13.17 11.61 23.53
C ALA A 41 -13.98 11.28 22.29
N VAL A 42 -15.29 11.39 22.40
CA VAL A 42 -16.26 11.19 21.31
C VAL A 42 -17.21 12.37 21.24
N GLY A 43 -17.75 12.64 20.05
CA GLY A 43 -18.82 13.62 19.87
C GLY A 43 -20.17 13.04 20.34
N ASP A 44 -21.16 13.92 20.50
CA ASP A 44 -22.49 13.55 21.02
C ASP A 44 -23.26 12.58 20.12
N GLU A 45 -22.94 12.56 18.82
CA GLU A 45 -23.57 11.66 17.84
C GLU A 45 -22.81 10.34 17.63
N CYS A 46 -21.75 10.07 18.41
CA CYS A 46 -20.97 8.84 18.31
C CYS A 46 -21.70 7.71 19.05
N GLU A 47 -21.99 6.62 18.35
CA GLU A 47 -22.77 5.51 18.86
C GLU A 47 -21.94 4.25 19.17
N HIS A 48 -20.81 4.06 18.47
CA HIS A 48 -20.07 2.79 18.48
C HIS A 48 -18.71 2.87 19.17
N PHE A 49 -18.26 4.06 19.56
CA PHE A 49 -16.98 4.25 20.26
C PHE A 49 -17.15 4.99 21.58
N LYS A 50 -16.28 4.70 22.52
CA LYS A 50 -16.13 5.37 23.81
C LYS A 50 -14.67 5.60 24.16
N PRO A 51 -14.37 6.53 25.09
CA PRO A 51 -13.01 6.68 25.59
C PRO A 51 -12.44 5.36 26.14
N GLY A 52 -11.21 5.06 25.74
CA GLY A 52 -10.50 3.82 26.05
C GLY A 52 -10.51 2.80 24.91
N ASP A 53 -11.42 2.90 23.94
CA ASP A 53 -11.46 2.00 22.80
C ASP A 53 -10.23 2.18 21.92
N ARG A 54 -9.77 1.07 21.33
CA ARG A 54 -8.62 1.02 20.42
C ARG A 54 -9.10 1.03 18.99
N GLY A 55 -8.43 1.79 18.13
CA GLY A 55 -8.86 1.91 16.74
C GLY A 55 -7.75 2.17 15.74
N ALA A 56 -7.97 1.71 14.51
CA ALA A 56 -7.22 2.11 13.33
C ALA A 56 -8.10 3.02 12.45
N CYS A 57 -7.47 4.00 11.79
CA CYS A 57 -8.19 4.99 10.99
C CYS A 57 -8.10 4.64 9.50
N ASP A 58 -9.24 4.72 8.82
CA ASP A 58 -9.26 4.84 7.36
C ASP A 58 -9.17 6.34 7.01
N PRO A 59 -8.14 6.78 6.30
CA PRO A 59 -7.88 8.22 6.11
C PRO A 59 -8.82 8.88 5.12
N SER A 60 -9.68 8.16 4.43
CA SER A 60 -10.52 8.75 3.39
C SER A 60 -11.94 8.22 3.37
N TRP A 61 -12.92 9.11 3.13
CA TRP A 61 -14.31 8.71 2.98
C TRP A 61 -15.03 9.48 1.88
N GLY A 62 -16.00 8.82 1.28
CA GLY A 62 -16.89 9.41 0.29
C GLY A 62 -18.04 10.18 0.94
N CYS A 63 -18.71 11.04 0.18
CA CYS A 63 -19.87 11.81 0.65
C CYS A 63 -21.14 10.96 0.86
N GLY A 64 -21.16 9.69 0.46
CA GLY A 64 -22.32 8.79 0.52
C GLY A 64 -23.48 9.10 -0.42
N LYS A 65 -23.44 10.24 -1.16
CA LYS A 65 -24.59 10.77 -1.89
C LYS A 65 -24.38 10.90 -3.40
N CYS A 66 -23.14 11.00 -3.88
CA CYS A 66 -22.85 11.10 -5.31
C CYS A 66 -23.02 9.74 -6.00
N GLU A 67 -23.03 9.76 -7.33
CA GLU A 67 -23.23 8.56 -8.15
C GLU A 67 -22.19 7.46 -7.83
N TRP A 68 -20.92 7.83 -7.72
CA TRP A 68 -19.85 6.90 -7.38
C TRP A 68 -20.05 6.23 -6.02
N CYS A 69 -20.41 7.02 -4.99
CA CYS A 69 -20.67 6.46 -3.67
C CYS A 69 -21.86 5.50 -3.66
N LYS A 70 -22.95 5.83 -4.41
CA LYS A 70 -24.13 4.98 -4.51
C LYS A 70 -23.86 3.67 -5.23
N GLN A 71 -22.91 3.65 -6.17
CA GLN A 71 -22.45 2.45 -6.85
C GLN A 71 -21.43 1.62 -6.05
N GLY A 72 -21.02 2.08 -4.85
CA GLY A 72 -20.02 1.38 -4.03
C GLY A 72 -18.58 1.74 -4.34
N PHE A 73 -18.32 2.85 -5.03
CA PHE A 73 -16.99 3.34 -5.38
C PHE A 73 -16.64 4.66 -4.66
N PRO A 74 -16.55 4.69 -3.32
CA PRO A 74 -16.28 5.92 -2.57
C PRO A 74 -14.91 6.53 -2.88
N ASN A 75 -13.95 5.73 -3.36
CA ASN A 75 -12.63 6.18 -3.81
C ASN A 75 -12.67 7.13 -5.01
N PHE A 76 -13.74 7.10 -5.83
CA PHE A 76 -13.98 8.02 -6.94
C PHE A 76 -14.90 9.18 -6.58
N CYS A 77 -15.24 9.36 -5.31
CA CYS A 77 -16.09 10.45 -4.87
C CYS A 77 -15.46 11.82 -5.16
N GLU A 78 -16.15 12.67 -5.89
CA GLU A 78 -15.71 14.04 -6.22
C GLU A 78 -15.59 14.94 -4.98
N LYS A 79 -16.40 14.64 -3.95
CA LYS A 79 -16.41 15.33 -2.65
C LYS A 79 -15.76 14.46 -1.56
N ARG A 80 -14.72 13.69 -1.94
CA ARG A 80 -14.02 12.86 -0.98
C ARG A 80 -13.34 13.75 0.06
N HIS A 81 -13.52 13.36 1.31
CA HIS A 81 -12.84 13.96 2.44
C HIS A 81 -11.66 13.07 2.84
N GLY A 82 -10.61 13.67 3.37
CA GLY A 82 -9.46 12.96 3.93
C GLY A 82 -9.21 13.40 5.36
N VAL A 83 -8.91 12.45 6.22
CA VAL A 83 -8.44 12.67 7.60
C VAL A 83 -6.94 12.45 7.66
N ALA A 84 -6.20 12.80 6.63
CA ALA A 84 -4.77 12.85 6.78
C ALA A 84 -4.45 13.88 7.87
N LYS A 85 -3.76 13.55 8.91
CA LYS A 85 -3.25 14.41 10.01
C LYS A 85 -2.64 13.53 11.10
N GLY A 86 -2.16 12.33 10.74
CA GLY A 86 -1.65 11.34 11.68
C GLY A 86 -0.33 11.72 12.34
N PHE A 87 0.47 12.61 11.72
CA PHE A 87 1.67 13.18 12.38
C PHE A 87 1.26 14.30 13.33
N ALA A 88 0.47 13.91 14.33
CA ALA A 88 -0.05 14.77 15.38
C ALA A 88 -0.36 13.92 16.63
N GLU A 89 -0.41 14.55 17.81
CA GLU A 89 -0.78 13.86 19.05
C GLU A 89 -2.22 13.33 19.02
N TYR A 90 -3.11 14.03 18.30
CA TYR A 90 -4.54 13.70 18.22
C TYR A 90 -5.08 13.85 16.81
N VAL A 91 -5.98 12.93 16.44
CA VAL A 91 -6.80 13.01 15.22
C VAL A 91 -8.29 12.91 15.57
N TYR A 92 -9.14 13.50 14.73
CA TYR A 92 -10.59 13.50 14.92
C TYR A 92 -11.33 13.03 13.65
N PRO A 93 -11.22 11.76 13.29
CA PRO A 93 -11.93 11.18 12.14
C PRO A 93 -13.42 11.06 12.44
N PRO A 94 -14.28 11.00 11.40
CA PRO A 94 -15.65 10.55 11.58
C PRO A 94 -15.69 9.12 12.12
N GLU A 95 -16.71 8.79 12.91
CA GLU A 95 -16.87 7.45 13.46
C GLU A 95 -16.83 6.36 12.38
N SER A 96 -17.46 6.60 11.22
CA SER A 96 -17.48 5.68 10.07
C SER A 96 -16.10 5.30 9.53
N ASN A 97 -15.07 6.05 9.89
CA ASN A 97 -13.69 5.87 9.43
C ASN A 97 -12.75 5.35 10.51
N VAL A 98 -13.31 4.97 11.65
CA VAL A 98 -12.58 4.31 12.73
C VAL A 98 -13.03 2.86 12.79
N TYR A 99 -12.09 1.97 12.93
CA TYR A 99 -12.35 0.54 13.04
C TYR A 99 -11.80 0.02 14.36
N HIS A 100 -12.63 -0.66 15.13
CA HIS A 100 -12.16 -1.36 16.32
C HIS A 100 -11.09 -2.39 15.97
N ILE A 101 -10.08 -2.46 16.81
CA ILE A 101 -9.01 -3.48 16.75
C ILE A 101 -9.00 -4.27 18.07
N ALA A 102 -8.67 -5.55 17.98
CA ALA A 102 -8.57 -6.42 19.15
C ALA A 102 -7.50 -5.93 20.13
N ASP A 103 -7.72 -6.20 21.43
CA ASP A 103 -6.74 -5.85 22.46
C ASP A 103 -5.40 -6.57 22.28
N SER A 104 -5.41 -7.72 21.63
CA SER A 104 -4.22 -8.53 21.31
C SER A 104 -3.39 -7.98 20.14
N LEU A 105 -3.93 -7.08 19.31
CA LEU A 105 -3.17 -6.48 18.20
C LEU A 105 -2.43 -5.24 18.71
N ASP A 106 -1.11 -5.23 18.60
CA ASP A 106 -0.30 -4.06 18.96
C ASP A 106 -0.71 -2.84 18.12
N LEU A 107 -0.73 -1.65 18.74
CA LEU A 107 -1.10 -0.41 18.04
C LEU A 107 -0.12 -0.08 16.90
N GLU A 108 1.15 -0.43 17.06
CA GLU A 108 2.16 -0.31 16.02
C GLU A 108 1.79 -1.12 14.77
N LYS A 109 1.45 -2.40 14.97
CA LYS A 109 1.00 -3.29 13.88
C LYS A 109 -0.33 -2.80 13.27
N ALA A 110 -1.21 -2.26 14.09
CA ALA A 110 -2.48 -1.71 13.63
C ALA A 110 -2.33 -0.49 12.71
N ALA A 111 -1.21 0.26 12.78
CA ALA A 111 -0.92 1.34 11.85
C ALA A 111 -0.78 0.85 10.39
N PHE A 112 -0.42 -0.43 10.18
CA PHE A 112 -0.39 -1.03 8.85
C PHE A 112 -1.77 -1.31 8.23
N THR A 113 -2.86 -1.04 8.94
CA THR A 113 -4.22 -1.25 8.43
C THR A 113 -4.45 -0.53 7.10
N GLU A 114 -4.06 0.72 7.00
CA GLU A 114 -4.27 1.51 5.78
C GLU A 114 -3.45 0.97 4.60
N PRO A 115 -2.11 0.85 4.64
CA PRO A 115 -1.35 0.37 3.50
C PRO A 115 -1.68 -1.08 3.13
N LEU A 116 -1.99 -1.94 4.10
CA LEU A 116 -2.45 -3.31 3.83
C LEU A 116 -3.82 -3.31 3.14
N SER A 117 -4.72 -2.40 3.51
CA SER A 117 -6.03 -2.28 2.86
C SER A 117 -5.90 -1.83 1.40
N CYS A 118 -4.96 -0.94 1.09
CA CYS A 118 -4.63 -0.57 -0.29
C CYS A 118 -4.09 -1.76 -1.09
N ALA A 119 -3.16 -2.53 -0.52
CA ALA A 119 -2.62 -3.74 -1.15
C ALA A 119 -3.71 -4.79 -1.40
N LEU A 120 -4.62 -5.00 -0.44
CA LEU A 120 -5.79 -5.88 -0.61
C LEU A 120 -6.69 -5.46 -1.76
N HIS A 121 -6.95 -4.15 -1.90
CA HIS A 121 -7.74 -3.66 -3.04
C HIS A 121 -7.08 -3.98 -4.37
N GLY A 122 -5.76 -3.81 -4.49
CA GLY A 122 -5.01 -4.21 -5.67
C GLY A 122 -5.13 -5.71 -5.98
N MET A 123 -5.04 -6.56 -4.95
CA MET A 123 -5.21 -8.00 -5.08
C MET A 123 -6.63 -8.39 -5.52
N ASP A 124 -7.65 -7.72 -4.99
CA ASP A 124 -9.05 -7.96 -5.38
C ASP A 124 -9.28 -7.68 -6.88
N LEU A 125 -8.66 -6.62 -7.44
CA LEU A 125 -8.82 -6.25 -8.84
C LEU A 125 -8.28 -7.32 -9.81
N ILE A 126 -7.20 -8.00 -9.47
CA ILE A 126 -6.56 -8.98 -10.35
C ILE A 126 -7.13 -10.40 -10.21
N HIS A 127 -7.92 -10.66 -9.17
CA HIS A 127 -8.51 -11.99 -8.92
C HIS A 127 -7.47 -13.11 -9.09
N MET A 128 -6.43 -13.11 -8.25
CA MET A 128 -5.33 -14.06 -8.36
C MET A 128 -5.77 -15.50 -8.06
N GLU A 129 -5.40 -16.41 -8.94
CA GLU A 129 -5.65 -17.84 -8.79
C GLU A 129 -4.46 -18.54 -8.13
N SER A 130 -4.72 -19.58 -7.35
CA SER A 130 -3.67 -20.45 -6.78
C SER A 130 -2.92 -21.25 -7.86
N GLY A 131 -1.70 -21.71 -7.53
CA GLY A 131 -0.88 -22.54 -8.41
C GLY A 131 -0.26 -21.82 -9.60
N LYS A 132 -0.32 -20.50 -9.64
CA LYS A 132 0.22 -19.65 -10.71
C LYS A 132 1.66 -19.19 -10.42
N ARG A 133 2.38 -18.78 -11.46
CA ARG A 133 3.68 -18.13 -11.33
C ARG A 133 3.50 -16.62 -11.28
N VAL A 134 4.03 -16.03 -10.22
CA VAL A 134 3.91 -14.59 -9.94
C VAL A 134 5.28 -13.94 -9.91
N ALA A 135 5.45 -12.84 -10.63
CA ALA A 135 6.60 -11.96 -10.52
C ALA A 135 6.19 -10.65 -9.85
N MET A 136 7.01 -10.13 -8.94
CA MET A 136 6.72 -8.90 -8.21
C MET A 136 7.95 -8.00 -8.14
N TYR A 137 7.79 -6.74 -8.55
CA TYR A 137 8.83 -5.71 -8.49
C TYR A 137 8.74 -4.91 -7.20
N GLY A 138 9.87 -4.85 -6.49
CA GLY A 138 10.07 -3.99 -5.32
C GLY A 138 9.74 -4.64 -3.98
N MET A 139 10.62 -4.39 -3.00
CA MET A 139 10.53 -4.83 -1.61
C MET A 139 10.59 -3.64 -0.64
N GLY A 140 9.87 -2.56 -0.98
CA GLY A 140 9.53 -1.51 -0.01
C GLY A 140 8.39 -2.00 0.91
N ALA A 141 7.82 -1.07 1.67
CA ALA A 141 6.73 -1.37 2.58
C ALA A 141 5.55 -2.07 1.90
N ILE A 142 5.05 -1.46 0.85
CA ILE A 142 3.93 -2.01 0.07
C ILE A 142 4.31 -3.34 -0.57
N GLY A 143 5.52 -3.46 -1.14
CA GLY A 143 5.99 -4.71 -1.71
C GLY A 143 6.03 -5.84 -0.68
N SER A 144 6.49 -5.55 0.54
CA SER A 144 6.53 -6.53 1.63
C SER A 144 5.14 -6.98 2.10
N LEU A 145 4.15 -6.07 2.11
CA LEU A 145 2.75 -6.41 2.39
C LEU A 145 2.13 -7.21 1.23
N MET A 146 2.36 -6.76 0.00
CA MET A 146 1.86 -7.41 -1.22
C MET A 146 2.40 -8.83 -1.37
N LEU A 147 3.70 -9.04 -1.13
CA LEU A 147 4.31 -10.36 -1.14
C LEU A 147 3.59 -11.35 -0.22
N GLN A 148 3.32 -10.92 1.01
CA GLN A 148 2.64 -11.75 1.98
C GLN A 148 1.18 -12.04 1.59
N LEU A 149 0.46 -11.07 1.02
CA LEU A 149 -0.87 -11.29 0.46
C LEU A 149 -0.84 -12.29 -0.70
N ILE A 150 0.12 -12.16 -1.62
CA ILE A 150 0.31 -13.11 -2.74
C ILE A 150 0.58 -14.51 -2.19
N ARG A 151 1.46 -14.63 -1.20
CA ARG A 151 1.77 -15.93 -0.56
C ARG A 151 0.50 -16.62 -0.03
N LEU A 152 -0.44 -15.87 0.54
CA LEU A 152 -1.71 -16.41 1.04
C LEU A 152 -2.61 -16.98 -0.07
N THR A 153 -2.42 -16.60 -1.33
CA THR A 153 -3.16 -17.16 -2.46
C THR A 153 -2.65 -18.55 -2.91
N GLY A 154 -1.49 -18.99 -2.42
CA GLY A 154 -0.87 -20.26 -2.79
C GLY A 154 -0.31 -20.27 -4.22
N PRO A 155 0.58 -19.35 -4.59
CA PRO A 155 1.25 -19.37 -5.89
C PRO A 155 2.16 -20.61 -6.01
N ARG A 156 2.36 -21.11 -7.24
CA ARG A 156 3.36 -22.15 -7.53
C ARG A 156 4.77 -21.62 -7.36
N GLU A 157 4.98 -20.38 -7.81
CA GLU A 157 6.22 -19.66 -7.66
C GLU A 157 5.91 -18.18 -7.40
N LEU A 158 6.62 -17.59 -6.47
CA LEU A 158 6.60 -16.16 -6.15
C LEU A 158 8.01 -15.61 -6.31
N ILE A 159 8.25 -14.91 -7.41
CA ILE A 159 9.55 -14.38 -7.80
C ILE A 159 9.56 -12.88 -7.49
N VAL A 160 10.47 -12.45 -6.65
CA VAL A 160 10.64 -11.03 -6.31
C VAL A 160 11.81 -10.45 -7.06
N ILE A 161 11.58 -9.32 -7.74
CA ILE A 161 12.62 -8.56 -8.45
C ILE A 161 13.01 -7.36 -7.60
N GLU A 162 14.26 -7.34 -7.14
CA GLU A 162 14.77 -6.28 -6.27
C GLU A 162 16.29 -6.11 -6.45
N ARG A 163 16.76 -4.87 -6.48
CA ARG A 163 18.18 -4.54 -6.69
C ARG A 163 19.02 -4.73 -5.44
N GLU A 164 18.46 -4.36 -4.28
CA GLU A 164 19.16 -4.40 -3.00
C GLU A 164 19.20 -5.83 -2.47
N GLU A 165 20.41 -6.35 -2.21
CA GLU A 165 20.60 -7.73 -1.74
C GLU A 165 19.89 -7.99 -0.42
N GLU A 166 19.94 -7.05 0.53
CA GLU A 166 19.29 -7.21 1.83
C GLU A 166 17.77 -7.32 1.69
N LYS A 167 17.18 -6.58 0.77
CA LYS A 167 15.75 -6.68 0.48
C LYS A 167 15.40 -7.99 -0.25
N ARG A 168 16.29 -8.54 -1.07
CA ARG A 168 16.10 -9.88 -1.65
C ARG A 168 16.12 -10.96 -0.57
N LYS A 169 17.00 -10.85 0.44
CA LYS A 169 17.01 -11.76 1.60
C LYS A 169 15.70 -11.65 2.38
N LEU A 170 15.24 -10.45 2.67
CA LEU A 170 13.95 -10.21 3.31
C LEU A 170 12.78 -10.82 2.52
N ALA A 171 12.80 -10.73 1.19
CA ALA A 171 11.77 -11.33 0.35
C ALA A 171 11.70 -12.85 0.55
N LEU A 172 12.83 -13.53 0.59
CA LEU A 172 12.91 -14.98 0.85
C LEU A 172 12.39 -15.31 2.25
N GLU A 173 12.76 -14.53 3.26
CA GLU A 173 12.28 -14.70 4.64
C GLU A 173 10.78 -14.51 4.79
N LEU A 174 10.18 -13.60 4.00
CA LEU A 174 8.73 -13.36 3.98
C LEU A 174 7.97 -14.36 3.10
N GLY A 175 8.68 -15.26 2.41
CA GLY A 175 8.08 -16.39 1.71
C GLY A 175 8.09 -16.32 0.19
N ALA A 176 8.93 -15.48 -0.42
CA ALA A 176 9.23 -15.60 -1.84
C ALA A 176 9.91 -16.93 -2.12
N THR A 177 9.60 -17.55 -3.26
CA THR A 177 10.30 -18.78 -3.69
C THR A 177 11.63 -18.47 -4.34
N MET A 178 11.77 -17.27 -4.89
CA MET A 178 12.96 -16.77 -5.55
C MET A 178 13.05 -15.25 -5.41
N ALA A 179 14.26 -14.71 -5.29
CA ALA A 179 14.52 -13.28 -5.32
C ALA A 179 15.68 -13.00 -6.29
N VAL A 180 15.43 -12.17 -7.29
CA VAL A 180 16.29 -11.99 -8.46
C VAL A 180 16.50 -10.51 -8.78
N THR A 181 17.42 -10.23 -9.69
CA THR A 181 17.65 -8.91 -10.30
C THR A 181 16.82 -8.72 -11.57
N ASP A 182 16.80 -7.49 -12.10
CA ASP A 182 16.11 -7.13 -13.34
C ASP A 182 16.60 -7.97 -14.56
N GLN A 183 17.88 -8.37 -14.59
CA GLN A 183 18.44 -9.18 -15.67
C GLN A 183 18.04 -10.65 -15.57
N GLU A 184 18.09 -11.21 -14.37
CA GLU A 184 17.73 -12.61 -14.14
C GLU A 184 16.26 -12.89 -14.44
N ILE A 185 15.34 -11.95 -14.16
CA ILE A 185 13.92 -12.14 -14.48
C ILE A 185 13.66 -12.17 -15.98
N GLU A 186 14.41 -11.46 -16.79
CA GLU A 186 14.30 -11.50 -18.26
C GLU A 186 14.64 -12.90 -18.81
N GLU A 187 15.67 -13.54 -18.26
CA GLU A 187 16.04 -14.91 -18.63
C GLU A 187 14.98 -15.93 -18.24
N ILE A 188 14.36 -15.76 -17.05
CA ILE A 188 13.26 -16.61 -16.59
C ILE A 188 12.04 -16.43 -17.49
N ALA A 189 11.65 -15.19 -17.76
CA ALA A 189 10.49 -14.88 -18.59
C ALA A 189 10.63 -15.34 -20.05
N ALA A 190 11.85 -15.44 -20.55
CA ALA A 190 12.12 -15.98 -21.89
C ALA A 190 11.83 -17.49 -22.00
N ARG A 191 11.86 -18.23 -20.90
CA ARG A 191 11.69 -19.68 -20.84
C ARG A 191 10.36 -20.13 -20.25
N GLU A 192 9.81 -19.31 -19.37
CA GLU A 192 8.68 -19.67 -18.52
C GLU A 192 7.56 -18.63 -18.62
N ASN A 193 6.31 -19.07 -18.62
CA ASN A 193 5.17 -18.15 -18.60
C ASN A 193 4.99 -17.53 -17.22
N ILE A 194 4.95 -16.21 -17.14
CA ILE A 194 4.61 -15.44 -15.93
C ILE A 194 3.11 -15.11 -16.00
N ASP A 195 2.32 -15.66 -15.09
CA ASP A 195 0.86 -15.53 -15.10
C ASP A 195 0.38 -14.20 -14.49
N TYR A 196 1.10 -13.70 -13.47
CA TYR A 196 0.81 -12.42 -12.81
C TYR A 196 2.10 -11.63 -12.64
N VAL A 197 2.03 -10.33 -12.92
CA VAL A 197 3.13 -9.41 -12.65
C VAL A 197 2.61 -8.25 -11.82
N ILE A 198 3.22 -8.01 -10.67
CA ILE A 198 2.85 -6.91 -9.77
C ILE A 198 4.02 -5.93 -9.68
N GLU A 199 3.76 -4.66 -9.96
CA GLU A 199 4.76 -3.60 -9.91
C GLU A 199 4.45 -2.69 -8.73
N CYS A 200 5.36 -2.61 -7.73
CA CYS A 200 5.20 -1.85 -6.50
C CYS A 200 6.23 -0.71 -6.32
N ILE A 201 6.94 -0.31 -7.39
CA ILE A 201 8.01 0.70 -7.32
C ILE A 201 7.53 2.07 -7.85
N GLY A 202 6.79 2.06 -8.96
CA GLY A 202 6.30 3.28 -9.59
C GLY A 202 7.24 3.95 -10.58
N LEU A 203 8.32 3.29 -11.01
CA LEU A 203 9.24 3.84 -12.02
C LEU A 203 8.79 3.45 -13.41
N LYS A 204 8.99 4.36 -14.40
CA LYS A 204 8.72 4.08 -15.81
C LYS A 204 9.35 2.76 -16.25
N SER A 205 10.63 2.57 -15.97
CA SER A 205 11.38 1.38 -16.40
C SER A 205 10.84 0.08 -15.83
N THR A 206 10.42 0.06 -14.54
CA THR A 206 9.88 -1.15 -13.91
C THR A 206 8.47 -1.44 -14.37
N MET A 207 7.65 -0.42 -14.64
CA MET A 207 6.32 -0.59 -15.22
C MET A 207 6.40 -1.14 -16.65
N GLU A 208 7.30 -0.63 -17.49
CA GLU A 208 7.52 -1.12 -18.85
C GLU A 208 8.05 -2.54 -18.85
N GLN A 209 9.02 -2.85 -18.00
CA GLN A 209 9.56 -4.20 -17.85
C GLN A 209 8.50 -5.18 -17.33
N ALA A 210 7.66 -4.77 -16.38
CA ALA A 210 6.56 -5.59 -15.87
C ALA A 210 5.58 -6.01 -16.98
N ILE A 211 5.27 -5.11 -17.90
CA ILE A 211 4.42 -5.42 -19.06
C ILE A 211 5.17 -6.32 -20.07
N GLU A 212 6.46 -6.10 -20.30
CA GLU A 212 7.26 -6.87 -21.26
C GLU A 212 7.44 -8.32 -20.82
N ILE A 213 7.75 -8.60 -19.54
CA ILE A 213 7.96 -9.96 -19.03
C ILE A 213 6.67 -10.76 -18.84
N ALA A 214 5.52 -10.09 -18.82
CA ALA A 214 4.22 -10.75 -18.66
C ALA A 214 4.01 -11.81 -19.75
N GLY A 215 3.62 -13.01 -19.33
CA GLY A 215 3.39 -14.15 -20.22
C GLY A 215 2.07 -14.08 -20.97
N LYS A 216 1.69 -15.14 -21.65
CA LYS A 216 0.39 -15.23 -22.34
C LYS A 216 -0.75 -15.31 -21.32
N ASN A 217 -1.82 -14.57 -21.57
CA ASN A 217 -3.00 -14.43 -20.72
C ASN A 217 -2.67 -13.92 -19.31
N ALA A 218 -1.57 -13.15 -19.19
CA ALA A 218 -1.13 -12.64 -17.91
C ALA A 218 -1.92 -11.40 -17.48
N LYS A 219 -2.00 -11.22 -16.15
CA LYS A 219 -2.52 -10.01 -15.53
C LYS A 219 -1.37 -9.21 -14.92
N VAL A 220 -1.29 -7.94 -15.28
CA VAL A 220 -0.28 -6.99 -14.80
C VAL A 220 -0.95 -5.97 -13.90
N LEU A 221 -0.52 -5.86 -12.66
CA LEU A 221 -0.96 -4.83 -11.73
C LEU A 221 0.14 -3.77 -11.58
N LEU A 222 -0.09 -2.58 -12.12
CA LEU A 222 0.75 -1.41 -11.90
C LEU A 222 0.26 -0.71 -10.63
N PHE A 223 0.80 -1.12 -9.50
CA PHE A 223 0.39 -0.64 -8.17
C PHE A 223 1.23 0.56 -7.72
N GLY A 224 2.51 0.58 -8.06
CA GLY A 224 3.41 1.68 -7.71
C GLY A 224 2.93 3.01 -8.29
N LEU A 225 2.98 4.07 -7.47
CA LEU A 225 2.59 5.41 -7.90
C LEU A 225 3.77 6.12 -8.56
N GLY A 226 3.67 6.34 -9.88
CA GLY A 226 4.65 7.11 -10.65
C GLY A 226 4.46 8.63 -10.54
N ASP A 227 5.39 9.38 -11.13
CA ASP A 227 5.24 10.82 -11.31
C ASP A 227 4.04 11.12 -12.22
N PRO A 228 3.21 12.14 -11.93
CA PRO A 228 2.02 12.48 -12.74
C PRO A 228 2.31 12.74 -14.22
N GLU A 229 3.50 13.24 -14.56
CA GLU A 229 3.90 13.50 -15.95
C GLU A 229 4.56 12.27 -16.61
N GLN A 230 4.80 11.20 -15.86
CA GLN A 230 5.42 9.98 -16.36
C GLN A 230 4.48 9.26 -17.35
N LYS A 231 4.99 8.92 -18.51
CA LYS A 231 4.30 8.11 -19.51
C LYS A 231 4.94 6.74 -19.59
N VAL A 232 4.15 5.69 -19.55
CA VAL A 232 4.56 4.30 -19.69
C VAL A 232 4.29 3.87 -21.14
N GLU A 233 5.29 3.32 -21.81
CA GLU A 233 5.21 2.88 -23.19
C GLU A 233 5.25 1.35 -23.27
N PHE A 234 4.43 0.76 -24.10
CA PHE A 234 4.47 -0.67 -24.36
C PHE A 234 4.10 -1.01 -25.78
N ASN A 235 4.52 -2.17 -26.24
CA ASN A 235 4.18 -2.66 -27.59
C ASN A 235 2.75 -3.23 -27.57
N GLN A 236 1.82 -2.48 -28.15
CA GLN A 236 0.40 -2.87 -28.21
C GLN A 236 0.19 -4.21 -28.93
N PHE A 237 0.92 -4.49 -30.01
CA PHE A 237 0.78 -5.75 -30.75
C PHE A 237 1.25 -6.95 -29.91
N LYS A 238 2.33 -6.82 -29.14
CA LYS A 238 2.74 -7.85 -28.18
C LYS A 238 1.70 -8.07 -27.10
N ALA A 239 1.16 -6.99 -26.53
CA ALA A 239 0.09 -7.07 -25.52
C ALA A 239 -1.17 -7.77 -26.07
N TYR A 240 -1.57 -7.43 -27.30
CA TYR A 240 -2.68 -8.07 -28.00
C TYR A 240 -2.42 -9.56 -28.22
N THR A 241 -1.27 -9.95 -28.74
CA THR A 241 -0.95 -11.38 -29.04
C THR A 241 -0.75 -12.23 -27.79
N LYS A 242 -0.46 -11.61 -26.67
CA LYS A 242 -0.40 -12.24 -25.35
C LYS A 242 -1.74 -12.19 -24.60
N GLU A 243 -2.74 -11.41 -25.07
CA GLU A 243 -4.03 -11.18 -24.40
C GLU A 243 -3.83 -10.66 -22.96
N LEU A 244 -3.00 -9.62 -22.79
CA LEU A 244 -2.68 -9.08 -21.48
C LEU A 244 -3.83 -8.27 -20.90
N SER A 245 -4.06 -8.42 -19.60
CA SER A 245 -4.91 -7.53 -18.81
C SER A 245 -4.03 -6.63 -17.91
N ILE A 246 -4.15 -5.32 -18.08
CA ILE A 246 -3.37 -4.34 -17.28
C ILE A 246 -4.32 -3.63 -16.34
N TYR A 247 -4.00 -3.63 -15.04
CA TYR A 247 -4.77 -3.06 -13.96
C TYR A 247 -3.98 -1.97 -13.26
N THR A 248 -4.70 -0.99 -12.72
CA THR A 248 -4.19 -0.01 -11.75
C THR A 248 -5.09 -0.02 -10.53
N SER A 249 -4.56 0.32 -9.37
CA SER A 249 -5.32 0.35 -8.11
C SER A 249 -5.34 1.75 -7.52
N TYR A 250 -6.48 2.17 -6.98
CA TYR A 250 -6.63 3.49 -6.40
C TYR A 250 -7.33 3.43 -5.04
N LEU A 251 -6.56 3.70 -3.97
CA LEU A 251 -7.00 3.66 -2.58
C LEU A 251 -7.48 2.27 -2.12
N ASN A 252 -8.37 2.23 -1.13
CA ASN A 252 -8.71 1.05 -0.34
C ASN A 252 -10.22 0.85 -0.11
N PRO A 253 -11.10 1.01 -1.12
CA PRO A 253 -12.54 0.91 -0.88
C PRO A 253 -12.91 -0.47 -0.31
N HIS A 254 -13.59 -0.47 0.85
CA HIS A 254 -14.17 -1.65 1.51
C HIS A 254 -13.19 -2.74 1.98
N THR A 255 -11.89 -2.46 2.03
CA THR A 255 -10.87 -3.47 2.40
C THR A 255 -10.32 -3.33 3.82
N THR A 256 -10.58 -2.20 4.50
CA THR A 256 -10.01 -1.87 5.82
C THR A 256 -10.31 -2.93 6.89
N ARG A 257 -11.55 -3.42 7.00
CA ARG A 257 -11.89 -4.49 7.98
C ARG A 257 -11.15 -5.80 7.69
N ARG A 258 -10.98 -6.14 6.42
CA ARG A 258 -10.23 -7.34 6.01
C ARG A 258 -8.74 -7.22 6.35
N ALA A 259 -8.17 -6.02 6.16
CA ALA A 259 -6.79 -5.74 6.54
C ALA A 259 -6.58 -5.95 8.05
N ILE A 260 -7.48 -5.40 8.88
CA ILE A 260 -7.45 -5.61 10.33
C ILE A 260 -7.51 -7.09 10.68
N SER A 261 -8.43 -7.85 10.07
CA SER A 261 -8.56 -9.29 10.34
C SER A 261 -7.29 -10.08 10.01
N LEU A 262 -6.57 -9.71 8.95
CA LEU A 262 -5.28 -10.32 8.59
C LEU A 262 -4.18 -9.97 9.59
N LEU A 263 -4.15 -8.73 10.10
CA LEU A 263 -3.22 -8.33 11.15
C LEU A 263 -3.53 -9.05 12.48
N GLU A 264 -4.80 -9.08 12.88
CA GLU A 264 -5.26 -9.75 14.12
C GLU A 264 -4.98 -11.25 14.11
N SER A 265 -5.06 -11.90 12.95
CA SER A 265 -4.75 -13.33 12.80
C SER A 265 -3.25 -13.64 12.77
N GLY A 266 -2.38 -12.64 12.67
CA GLY A 266 -0.94 -12.83 12.48
C GLY A 266 -0.56 -13.36 11.10
N ALA A 267 -1.47 -13.32 10.11
CA ALA A 267 -1.19 -13.77 8.75
C ALA A 267 -0.17 -12.87 8.01
N ILE A 268 -0.05 -11.63 8.45
CA ILE A 268 0.89 -10.62 7.97
C ILE A 268 1.91 -10.31 9.07
N ASP A 269 3.18 -10.58 8.80
CA ASP A 269 4.31 -10.24 9.65
C ASP A 269 4.75 -8.80 9.34
N THR A 270 4.46 -7.87 10.24
CA THR A 270 4.83 -6.47 10.12
C THR A 270 6.17 -6.16 10.80
N ASP A 271 6.63 -6.97 11.75
CA ASP A 271 7.85 -6.73 12.52
C ASP A 271 9.09 -6.65 11.62
N LYS A 272 9.10 -7.43 10.53
CA LYS A 272 10.17 -7.42 9.54
C LYS A 272 10.11 -6.26 8.54
N ILE A 273 9.02 -5.51 8.53
CA ILE A 273 8.80 -4.40 7.59
C ILE A 273 9.23 -3.07 8.22
N ILE A 274 9.05 -2.94 9.53
CA ILE A 274 9.41 -1.73 10.28
C ILE A 274 10.94 -1.55 10.20
N SER A 275 11.38 -0.44 9.65
CA SER A 275 12.81 -0.18 9.46
C SER A 275 13.37 0.81 10.48
N ALA A 276 12.53 1.61 11.11
CA ALA A 276 12.88 2.47 12.24
C ALA A 276 11.64 3.04 12.93
N GLU A 277 11.85 3.49 14.15
CA GLU A 277 10.86 4.21 14.98
C GLU A 277 11.41 5.62 15.26
N LEU A 278 10.52 6.61 15.21
CA LEU A 278 10.85 8.01 15.46
C LEU A 278 9.84 8.62 16.42
N ASN A 279 10.27 9.67 17.12
CA ASN A 279 9.34 10.56 17.79
C ASN A 279 8.79 11.61 16.82
N LEU A 280 7.61 12.14 17.10
CA LEU A 280 6.93 13.12 16.26
C LEU A 280 7.81 14.35 15.95
N GLU A 281 8.62 14.78 16.91
CA GLU A 281 9.54 15.91 16.79
C GLU A 281 10.65 15.66 15.75
N GLU A 282 11.04 14.41 15.54
CA GLU A 282 12.12 14.01 14.63
C GLU A 282 11.61 13.91 13.18
N MET A 283 10.31 13.75 12.97
CA MET A 283 9.69 13.53 11.65
C MET A 283 10.04 14.62 10.64
N GLY A 284 10.12 15.88 11.08
CA GLY A 284 10.45 17.00 10.20
C GLY A 284 11.86 16.91 9.59
N GLU A 285 12.84 16.44 10.35
CA GLU A 285 14.22 16.26 9.87
C GLU A 285 14.32 15.01 8.99
N GLU A 286 13.61 13.94 9.34
CA GLU A 286 13.60 12.74 8.50
C GLU A 286 12.98 13.00 7.13
N LEU A 287 11.86 13.70 7.04
CA LEU A 287 11.26 14.11 5.77
C LEU A 287 12.22 14.91 4.87
N LYS A 288 13.09 15.74 5.47
CA LYS A 288 14.16 16.47 4.75
C LYS A 288 15.23 15.50 4.23
N THR A 289 15.59 14.51 5.02
CA THR A 289 16.58 13.49 4.66
C THR A 289 16.07 12.61 3.52
N LEU A 290 14.84 12.15 3.61
CA LEU A 290 14.19 11.34 2.59
C LEU A 290 13.96 12.09 1.28
N LYS A 291 13.80 13.42 1.33
CA LYS A 291 13.75 14.28 0.13
C LYS A 291 14.97 14.09 -0.77
N ASN A 292 16.12 13.79 -0.18
CA ASN A 292 17.40 13.68 -0.88
C ASN A 292 17.83 12.21 -1.09
N SER A 293 17.11 11.24 -0.55
CA SER A 293 17.41 9.82 -0.68
C SER A 293 16.24 9.10 -1.35
N ARG A 294 16.56 8.17 -2.28
CA ARG A 294 15.55 7.24 -2.84
C ARG A 294 15.29 6.04 -1.90
N LYS A 295 15.73 6.11 -0.65
CA LYS A 295 15.53 5.04 0.33
C LYS A 295 14.16 5.22 0.96
N GLU A 296 13.23 4.40 0.54
CA GLU A 296 11.98 4.20 1.27
C GLU A 296 12.30 3.47 2.57
N LYS A 297 12.07 4.13 3.68
CA LYS A 297 12.09 3.52 5.00
C LYS A 297 10.67 3.59 5.54
N LEU A 298 10.18 2.53 6.12
CA LEU A 298 8.95 2.55 6.89
C LEU A 298 9.27 3.04 8.28
N TRP A 299 8.57 4.07 8.67
CA TRP A 299 8.67 4.66 9.99
C TRP A 299 7.32 4.57 10.68
N CYS A 300 7.31 4.18 11.93
CA CYS A 300 6.18 4.39 12.83
C CYS A 300 6.55 5.51 13.81
N VAL A 301 5.65 6.43 14.02
CA VAL A 301 5.82 7.57 14.93
C VAL A 301 4.79 7.50 16.03
#